data_2aab63282d48041ed43b759db9f0518b
#
_entry.id   2aab63282d48041ed43b759db9f0518b
#
_cell.length_a   1.000
_cell.length_b   1.000
_cell.length_c   1.000
_cell.angle_alpha   90.00
_cell.angle_beta   90.00
_cell.angle_gamma   90.00
#
_symmetry.space_group_name_H-M   'P 1'
#
loop_
_entity.id
_entity.type
_entity.pdbx_description
1 polymer ?
#
loop_
_entity_poly.entity_id
_entity_poly.type
_entity_poly.pdbx_seq_one_letter_code
_entity_poly.pdbx_strand_id
1 'polypeptide(L)'
;LVVGYGRCGKEIAARLRQIGAYVTVMARDRMARDDAAFHGMDTCAMFDRVSYDEYDFIVNTVPARVLGKNEIDQFDKDALIVDIATMPGGTDFVYCKSKGIKAVHSLGLPGKYSPKTSGEILGNAILDIIKGGV
;
A
#
# COMPACT_ATOMS: atom_id res chain seq x y z
N LEU A 1 -6.58 -0.85 6.06
CA LEU A 1 -6.64 0.07 4.91
C LEU A 1 -5.48 -0.17 3.95
N VAL A 2 -5.75 -0.31 2.65
CA VAL A 2 -4.73 -0.32 1.59
C VAL A 2 -4.84 0.95 0.77
N VAL A 3 -3.81 1.79 0.82
CA VAL A 3 -3.76 3.07 0.11
C VAL A 3 -3.05 2.87 -1.23
N GLY A 4 -3.79 3.05 -2.32
CA GLY A 4 -3.38 2.75 -3.68
C GLY A 4 -3.81 1.36 -4.14
N TYR A 5 -4.25 1.28 -5.40
CA TYR A 5 -4.73 0.02 -6.01
C TYR A 5 -4.06 -0.23 -7.37
N GLY A 6 -2.77 0.09 -7.44
CA GLY A 6 -1.90 -0.32 -8.53
C GLY A 6 -1.51 -1.80 -8.42
N ARG A 7 -0.55 -2.25 -9.23
CA ARG A 7 -0.11 -3.67 -9.25
C ARG A 7 0.18 -4.23 -7.85
N CYS A 8 0.97 -3.53 -7.05
CA CYS A 8 1.29 -3.98 -5.70
C CYS A 8 0.08 -3.90 -4.76
N GLY A 9 -0.68 -2.79 -4.80
CA GLY A 9 -1.85 -2.60 -3.94
C GLY A 9 -2.93 -3.66 -4.15
N LYS A 10 -3.19 -4.03 -5.40
CA LYS A 10 -4.11 -5.13 -5.75
C LYS A 10 -3.71 -6.45 -5.10
N GLU A 11 -2.47 -6.86 -5.29
CA GLU A 11 -1.98 -8.14 -4.75
C GLU A 11 -2.00 -8.16 -3.22
N ILE A 12 -1.60 -7.06 -2.58
CA ILE A 12 -1.62 -6.95 -1.13
C ILE A 12 -3.05 -7.04 -0.61
N ALA A 13 -3.97 -6.25 -1.17
CA ALA A 13 -5.36 -6.25 -0.77
C ALA A 13 -6.00 -7.64 -0.93
N ALA A 14 -5.76 -8.30 -2.05
CA ALA A 14 -6.24 -9.66 -2.30
C ALA A 14 -5.68 -10.67 -1.29
N ARG A 15 -4.38 -10.61 -0.97
CA ARG A 15 -3.75 -11.52 0.00
C ARG A 15 -4.25 -11.29 1.42
N LEU A 16 -4.38 -10.03 1.84
CA LEU A 16 -4.94 -9.70 3.15
C LEU A 16 -6.36 -10.24 3.29
N ARG A 17 -7.19 -10.06 2.25
CA ARG A 17 -8.55 -10.60 2.25
C ARG A 17 -8.56 -12.13 2.32
N GLN A 18 -7.69 -12.83 1.58
CA GLN A 18 -7.58 -14.29 1.58
C GLN A 18 -7.25 -14.86 2.97
N ILE A 19 -6.51 -14.13 3.79
CA ILE A 19 -6.20 -14.54 5.17
C ILE A 19 -7.27 -14.07 6.18
N GLY A 20 -8.39 -13.54 5.72
CA GLY A 20 -9.55 -13.19 6.55
C GLY A 20 -9.58 -11.75 7.07
N ALA A 21 -8.72 -10.87 6.59
CA ALA A 21 -8.78 -9.47 6.97
C ALA A 21 -9.97 -8.74 6.30
N TYR A 22 -10.60 -7.83 7.01
CA TYR A 22 -11.49 -6.84 6.43
C TYR A 22 -10.64 -5.78 5.73
N VAL A 23 -10.81 -5.64 4.42
CA VAL A 23 -9.96 -4.77 3.60
C VAL A 23 -10.77 -3.66 3.01
N THR A 24 -10.35 -2.42 3.29
CA THR A 24 -10.80 -1.22 2.58
C THR A 24 -9.69 -0.75 1.65
N VAL A 25 -10.03 -0.48 0.40
CA VAL A 25 -9.12 0.08 -0.61
C VAL A 25 -9.39 1.55 -0.79
N MET A 26 -8.38 2.38 -0.56
CA MET A 26 -8.42 3.80 -0.87
C MET A 26 -7.72 4.05 -2.21
N ALA A 27 -8.46 4.51 -3.21
CA ALA A 27 -7.90 4.80 -4.52
C ALA A 27 -8.51 6.05 -5.17
N ARG A 28 -7.67 6.78 -5.92
CA ARG A 28 -8.11 7.99 -6.64
C ARG A 28 -9.03 7.65 -7.80
N ASP A 29 -8.66 6.65 -8.57
CA ASP A 29 -9.39 6.24 -9.75
C ASP A 29 -10.65 5.45 -9.38
N ARG A 30 -11.78 5.82 -10.00
CA ARG A 30 -13.07 5.15 -9.78
C ARG A 30 -13.05 3.72 -10.28
N MET A 31 -12.46 3.46 -11.44
CA MET A 31 -12.40 2.09 -11.99
C MET A 31 -11.61 1.15 -11.06
N ALA A 32 -10.56 1.66 -10.44
CA ALA A 32 -9.80 0.92 -9.44
C ALA A 32 -10.65 0.56 -8.21
N ARG A 33 -11.50 1.49 -7.75
CA ARG A 33 -12.43 1.24 -6.64
C ARG A 33 -13.53 0.25 -7.03
N ASP A 34 -14.11 0.40 -8.22
CA ASP A 34 -15.15 -0.51 -8.74
C ASP A 34 -14.60 -1.94 -8.87
N ASP A 35 -13.35 -2.09 -9.33
CA ASP A 35 -12.67 -3.39 -9.40
C ASP A 35 -12.42 -3.99 -8.00
N ALA A 36 -11.96 -3.19 -7.04
CA ALA A 36 -11.79 -3.65 -5.66
C ALA A 36 -13.12 -4.07 -5.02
N ALA A 37 -14.19 -3.30 -5.24
CA ALA A 37 -15.53 -3.62 -4.76
C ALA A 37 -16.07 -4.91 -5.39
N PHE A 38 -15.84 -5.13 -6.69
CA PHE A 38 -16.20 -6.37 -7.39
C PHE A 38 -15.53 -7.60 -6.74
N HIS A 39 -14.31 -7.43 -6.24
CA HIS A 39 -13.58 -8.48 -5.49
C HIS A 39 -13.96 -8.53 -4.00
N GLY A 40 -15.04 -7.85 -3.59
CA GLY A 40 -15.62 -7.92 -2.24
C GLY A 40 -14.81 -7.18 -1.17
N MET A 41 -14.14 -6.11 -1.54
CA MET A 41 -13.46 -5.18 -0.63
C MET A 41 -14.26 -3.89 -0.49
N ASP A 42 -14.22 -3.28 0.67
CA ASP A 42 -14.74 -1.94 0.84
C ASP A 42 -13.85 -0.92 0.13
N THR A 43 -14.41 0.20 -0.29
CA THR A 43 -13.66 1.20 -1.04
C THR A 43 -13.99 2.62 -0.60
N CYS A 44 -13.00 3.49 -0.65
CA CYS A 44 -13.17 4.93 -0.48
C CYS A 44 -12.32 5.71 -1.50
N ALA A 45 -12.74 6.92 -1.81
CA ALA A 45 -11.93 7.78 -2.65
C ALA A 45 -10.76 8.37 -1.84
N MET A 46 -9.70 8.77 -2.55
CA MET A 46 -8.56 9.42 -1.94
C MET A 46 -9.00 10.72 -1.29
N PHE A 47 -8.63 10.93 -0.04
CA PHE A 47 -8.99 12.09 0.78
C PHE A 47 -10.49 12.23 1.14
N ASP A 48 -11.30 11.20 0.94
CA ASP A 48 -12.64 11.16 1.51
C ASP A 48 -12.54 11.21 3.04
N ARG A 49 -13.52 11.87 3.66
CA ARG A 49 -13.68 11.83 5.11
C ARG A 49 -14.25 10.47 5.51
N VAL A 50 -13.38 9.52 5.72
CA VAL A 50 -13.70 8.19 6.28
C VAL A 50 -13.28 8.20 7.73
N SER A 51 -13.96 7.42 8.56
CA SER A 51 -13.49 7.15 9.91
C SER A 51 -12.23 6.29 9.79
N TYR A 52 -11.07 6.87 10.05
CA TYR A 52 -9.79 6.18 9.97
C TYR A 52 -9.40 5.47 11.28
N ASP A 53 -10.15 5.68 12.34
CA ASP A 53 -9.96 5.08 13.67
C ASP A 53 -10.29 3.58 13.73
N GLU A 54 -10.93 3.04 12.69
CA GLU A 54 -11.30 1.62 12.58
C GLU A 54 -10.19 0.74 12.00
N TYR A 55 -9.06 1.32 11.54
CA TYR A 55 -8.02 0.54 10.87
C TYR A 55 -6.84 0.22 11.79
N ASP A 56 -6.63 -1.07 12.06
CA ASP A 56 -5.45 -1.57 12.79
C ASP A 56 -4.17 -1.42 11.96
N PHE A 57 -4.29 -1.62 10.63
CA PHE A 57 -3.17 -1.61 9.69
C PHE A 57 -3.45 -0.72 8.50
N ILE A 58 -2.49 0.12 8.17
CA ILE A 58 -2.52 0.97 6.98
C ILE A 58 -1.31 0.63 6.10
N VAL A 59 -1.55 0.12 4.90
CA VAL A 59 -0.49 -0.20 3.93
C VAL A 59 -0.51 0.84 2.82
N ASN A 60 0.51 1.68 2.76
CA ASN A 60 0.65 2.64 1.67
C ASN A 60 1.50 2.08 0.53
N THR A 61 0.97 2.18 -0.70
CA THR A 61 1.64 1.78 -1.94
C THR A 61 1.87 2.93 -2.91
N VAL A 62 1.45 4.15 -2.54
CA VAL A 62 1.51 5.34 -3.39
C VAL A 62 2.78 6.14 -3.11
N PRO A 63 3.65 6.35 -4.12
CA PRO A 63 4.92 7.06 -3.95
C PRO A 63 4.76 8.60 -4.00
N ALA A 64 3.67 9.11 -3.44
CA ALA A 64 3.39 10.52 -3.30
C ALA A 64 2.79 10.77 -1.92
N ARG A 65 2.99 11.97 -1.36
CA ARG A 65 2.49 12.33 -0.03
C ARG A 65 0.96 12.26 0.02
N VAL A 66 0.45 11.11 0.49
CA VAL A 66 -0.99 10.83 0.64
C VAL A 66 -1.42 10.61 2.08
N LEU A 67 -0.46 10.31 2.96
CA LEU A 67 -0.67 10.21 4.40
C LEU A 67 0.07 11.38 5.07
N GLY A 68 -0.56 12.54 5.04
CA GLY A 68 -0.10 13.76 5.70
C GLY A 68 -0.72 13.93 7.07
N LYS A 69 -0.59 15.13 7.63
CA LYS A 69 -1.08 15.48 8.98
C LYS A 69 -2.58 15.22 9.14
N ASN A 70 -3.38 15.60 8.13
CA ASN A 70 -4.84 15.50 8.20
C ASN A 70 -5.31 14.03 8.26
N GLU A 71 -4.64 13.14 7.53
CA GLU A 71 -4.95 11.72 7.52
C GLU A 71 -4.43 11.06 8.81
N ILE A 72 -3.18 11.35 9.19
CA ILE A 72 -2.54 10.78 10.38
C ILE A 72 -3.28 11.15 11.67
N ASP A 73 -3.83 12.36 11.78
CA ASP A 73 -4.58 12.79 12.95
C ASP A 73 -5.89 12.01 13.15
N GLN A 74 -6.34 11.28 12.14
CA GLN A 74 -7.57 10.50 12.18
C GLN A 74 -7.34 9.01 12.48
N PHE A 75 -6.10 8.53 12.45
CA PHE A 75 -5.78 7.14 12.78
C PHE A 75 -5.77 6.92 14.30
N ASP A 76 -6.14 5.71 14.70
CA ASP A 76 -5.92 5.27 16.07
C ASP A 76 -4.43 5.27 16.41
N LYS A 77 -4.10 5.55 17.67
CA LYS A 77 -2.70 5.59 18.13
C LYS A 77 -2.01 4.24 18.08
N ASP A 78 -2.80 3.17 18.17
CA ASP A 78 -2.30 1.79 18.11
C ASP A 78 -2.19 1.28 16.66
N ALA A 79 -2.66 2.04 15.68
CA ALA A 79 -2.55 1.69 14.27
C ALA A 79 -1.09 1.59 13.81
N LEU A 80 -0.83 0.63 12.92
CA LEU A 80 0.48 0.46 12.29
C LEU A 80 0.43 0.88 10.83
N ILE A 81 1.25 1.87 10.47
CA ILE A 81 1.43 2.28 9.07
C ILE A 81 2.65 1.56 8.49
N VAL A 82 2.45 0.85 7.39
CA VAL A 82 3.52 0.22 6.60
C VAL A 82 3.55 0.86 5.23
N ASP A 83 4.57 1.65 4.96
CA ASP A 83 4.77 2.29 3.66
C ASP A 83 5.76 1.45 2.83
N ILE A 84 5.30 0.92 1.71
CA ILE A 84 6.12 0.14 0.77
C ILE A 84 6.42 0.89 -0.52
N ALA A 85 5.93 2.11 -0.64
CA ALA A 85 6.18 2.94 -1.80
C ALA A 85 7.66 3.31 -1.93
N THR A 86 8.12 3.51 -3.15
CA THR A 86 9.49 3.96 -3.41
C THR A 86 9.78 5.30 -2.74
N MET A 87 11.04 5.55 -2.44
CA MET A 87 11.46 6.82 -1.82
C MET A 87 10.90 8.04 -2.58
N PRO A 88 10.44 9.07 -1.87
CA PRO A 88 10.50 9.27 -0.41
C PRO A 88 9.37 8.58 0.37
N GLY A 89 8.51 7.78 -0.26
CA GLY A 89 7.29 7.23 0.32
C GLY A 89 6.12 8.22 0.29
N GLY A 90 4.97 7.80 0.79
CA GLY A 90 3.77 8.64 0.83
C GLY A 90 3.34 9.05 2.23
N THR A 91 4.07 8.64 3.26
CA THR A 91 3.75 8.86 4.68
C THR A 91 4.61 9.97 5.28
N ASP A 92 4.02 10.83 6.09
CA ASP A 92 4.76 11.78 6.92
C ASP A 92 5.31 11.11 8.19
N PHE A 93 6.44 10.43 8.06
CA PHE A 93 7.07 9.71 9.17
C PHE A 93 7.46 10.60 10.34
N VAL A 94 7.84 11.85 10.06
CA VAL A 94 8.19 12.83 11.12
C VAL A 94 6.95 13.15 11.94
N TYR A 95 5.84 13.36 11.27
CA TYR A 95 4.58 13.65 11.94
C TYR A 95 4.03 12.42 12.70
N CYS A 96 4.08 11.21 12.10
CA CYS A 96 3.74 9.97 12.80
C CYS A 96 4.51 9.84 14.12
N LYS A 97 5.82 10.06 14.07
CA LYS A 97 6.67 10.01 15.27
C LYS A 97 6.24 11.03 16.33
N SER A 98 5.88 12.24 15.93
CA SER A 98 5.43 13.30 16.86
C SER A 98 4.09 12.96 17.54
N LYS A 99 3.27 12.15 16.87
CA LYS A 99 1.95 11.68 17.38
C LYS A 99 2.01 10.34 18.11
N GLY A 100 3.17 9.67 18.10
CA GLY A 100 3.35 8.35 18.72
C GLY A 100 2.76 7.20 17.90
N ILE A 101 2.39 7.44 16.63
CA ILE A 101 1.89 6.41 15.71
C ILE A 101 3.07 5.65 15.11
N LYS A 102 2.99 4.33 15.13
CA LYS A 102 4.01 3.47 14.52
C LYS A 102 3.93 3.53 13.01
N ALA A 103 5.00 3.96 12.36
CA ALA A 103 5.11 3.98 10.91
C ALA A 103 6.47 3.42 10.47
N VAL A 104 6.44 2.50 9.50
CA VAL A 104 7.63 1.81 8.98
C VAL A 104 7.71 2.00 7.48
N HIS A 105 8.85 2.46 6.97
CA HIS A 105 9.14 2.47 5.55
C HIS A 105 9.85 1.17 5.17
N SER A 106 9.15 0.28 4.47
CA SER A 106 9.62 -1.06 4.13
C SER A 106 9.97 -1.16 2.66
N LEU A 107 11.21 -0.84 2.32
CA LEU A 107 11.74 -0.91 0.97
C LEU A 107 12.33 -2.28 0.64
N GLY A 108 12.31 -2.63 -0.64
CA GLY A 108 13.01 -3.82 -1.14
C GLY A 108 12.49 -5.15 -0.60
N LEU A 109 11.22 -5.23 -0.18
CA LEU A 109 10.62 -6.43 0.40
C LEU A 109 10.82 -7.69 -0.46
N PRO A 110 10.65 -7.68 -1.80
CA PRO A 110 10.88 -8.86 -2.61
C PRO A 110 12.30 -9.39 -2.50
N GLY A 111 13.30 -8.52 -2.59
CA GLY A 111 14.72 -8.91 -2.45
C GLY A 111 15.09 -9.38 -1.04
N LYS A 112 14.40 -8.87 -0.02
CA LYS A 112 14.66 -9.23 1.38
C LYS A 112 14.03 -10.58 1.77
N TYR A 113 12.80 -10.84 1.32
CA TYR A 113 12.01 -12.00 1.77
C TYR A 113 11.88 -13.11 0.74
N SER A 114 12.12 -12.81 -0.55
CA SER A 114 12.05 -13.77 -1.65
C SER A 114 13.17 -13.53 -2.66
N PRO A 115 14.45 -13.55 -2.25
CA PRO A 115 15.57 -13.14 -3.11
C PRO A 115 15.71 -14.03 -4.35
N LYS A 116 15.50 -15.35 -4.21
CA LYS A 116 15.58 -16.29 -5.33
C LYS A 116 14.53 -15.98 -6.39
N THR A 117 13.26 -15.94 -6.01
CA THR A 117 12.15 -15.66 -6.94
C THR A 117 12.29 -14.28 -7.58
N SER A 118 12.70 -13.27 -6.79
CA SER A 118 12.93 -11.92 -7.30
C SER A 118 14.07 -11.88 -8.31
N GLY A 119 15.14 -12.60 -8.06
CA GLY A 119 16.28 -12.73 -8.98
C GLY A 119 15.89 -13.43 -10.27
N GLU A 120 15.11 -14.50 -10.22
CA GLU A 120 14.60 -15.22 -11.38
C GLU A 120 13.69 -14.32 -12.25
N ILE A 121 12.75 -13.59 -11.63
CA ILE A 121 11.86 -12.65 -12.35
C ILE A 121 12.67 -11.55 -13.03
N LEU A 122 13.60 -10.92 -12.32
CA LEU A 122 14.44 -9.85 -12.87
C LEU A 122 15.35 -10.39 -13.98
N GLY A 123 15.96 -11.56 -13.79
CA GLY A 123 16.81 -12.19 -14.79
C GLY A 123 16.04 -12.48 -16.09
N ASN A 124 14.86 -13.05 -16.00
CA ASN A 124 14.00 -13.29 -17.14
C ASN A 124 13.59 -11.99 -17.85
N ALA A 125 13.18 -10.98 -17.10
CA ALA A 125 12.83 -9.67 -17.67
C ALA A 125 14.01 -9.02 -18.41
N ILE A 126 15.23 -9.10 -17.86
CA ILE A 126 16.45 -8.60 -18.53
C ILE A 126 16.72 -9.37 -19.82
N LEU A 127 16.61 -10.70 -19.80
CA LEU A 127 16.79 -11.53 -20.99
C LEU A 127 15.77 -11.20 -22.08
N ASP A 128 14.52 -10.95 -21.72
CA ASP A 128 13.48 -10.55 -22.66
C ASP A 128 13.78 -9.19 -23.31
N ILE A 129 14.22 -8.22 -22.51
CA ILE A 129 14.65 -6.91 -23.03
C ILE A 129 15.83 -7.05 -24.01
N ILE A 130 16.85 -7.85 -23.66
CA ILE A 130 18.02 -8.09 -24.53
C ILE A 130 17.61 -8.75 -25.85
N LYS A 131 16.61 -9.63 -25.84
CA LYS A 131 16.09 -10.30 -27.03
C LYS A 131 15.15 -9.44 -27.87
N GLY A 132 14.92 -8.17 -27.48
CA GLY A 132 14.04 -7.23 -28.18
C GLY A 132 12.55 -7.41 -27.85
N GLY A 133 12.22 -8.11 -26.80
CA GLY A 133 10.86 -8.27 -26.27
C GLY A 133 10.50 -7.15 -25.32
N VAL A 134 10.14 -5.99 -25.88
CA VAL A 134 9.56 -4.90 -25.07
C VAL A 134 8.09 -4.77 -25.43
#